data_db2bef3ec5d7ee4f8a5c62e2cd3bf6ce
#
_entry.id   db2bef3ec5d7ee4f8a5c62e2cd3bf6ce
#
_cell.length_a   1.000
_cell.length_b   1.000
_cell.length_c   1.000
_cell.angle_alpha   90.00
_cell.angle_beta   90.00
_cell.angle_gamma   90.00
#
_symmetry.space_group_name_H-M   'P 1'
#
loop_
_entity.id
_entity.type
_entity.pdbx_description
1 polymer ?
#
loop_
_entity_poly.entity_id
_entity_poly.type
_entity_poly.pdbx_seq_one_letter_code
_entity_poly.pdbx_strand_id
1 'polypeptide(L)'
;TLTRIAGVTKSAEPSFVAVHPSGKYLYAVNETSEFMGKPGGGITAYAIDRLTGTLTKLNSQLSHGDHPCHLMIDRSGRCVALANYTGGSIAAYKIGKDGSLSEATCIIQHSGSSIDPRQQSAHAHSIDVDLNNRFVAVSDLGMDQVLTYRLNARKGLLNPADPPFVKAVPGAGPRHFAFHPQGAFAFGINELDLTTTAYAYDGRVGKLQSLQVISTLPPGETKQAGQSTAEMYVHPSGKFLYGSNRGHHTIVVYQIDQQTGKLTYVENEGTHGETPRSFGIDPTGRFLLALNQSTNTIALFRINQDTGALEYTGTSVPCPAPVATAFLR
;
A
#
# COMPACT_ATOMS: atom_id res chain seq x y z
N THR A 1 5.70 -18.58 16.55
CA THR A 1 4.78 -19.45 15.78
C THR A 1 3.57 -18.64 15.30
N LEU A 2 3.14 -18.89 14.07
CA LEU A 2 1.88 -18.38 13.53
C LEU A 2 0.80 -19.44 13.75
N THR A 3 -0.35 -19.05 14.31
CA THR A 3 -1.47 -19.96 14.55
C THR A 3 -2.74 -19.38 13.95
N ARG A 4 -3.46 -20.16 13.16
CA ARG A 4 -4.75 -19.77 12.63
C ARG A 4 -5.82 -19.81 13.74
N ILE A 5 -6.51 -18.68 13.96
CA ILE A 5 -7.50 -18.54 15.04
C ILE A 5 -8.95 -18.41 14.55
N ALA A 6 -9.17 -18.05 13.28
CA ALA A 6 -10.50 -17.83 12.74
C ALA A 6 -10.75 -18.57 11.43
N GLY A 7 -12.01 -18.64 11.04
CA GLY A 7 -12.44 -19.17 9.75
C GLY A 7 -12.14 -18.22 8.59
N VAL A 8 -12.58 -18.62 7.39
CA VAL A 8 -12.50 -17.83 6.17
C VAL A 8 -13.81 -17.06 6.00
N THR A 9 -13.72 -15.74 5.80
CA THR A 9 -14.84 -14.91 5.37
C THR A 9 -14.80 -14.77 3.86
N LYS A 10 -15.88 -15.13 3.18
CA LYS A 10 -15.96 -15.01 1.71
C LYS A 10 -16.11 -13.55 1.30
N SER A 11 -15.31 -13.13 0.33
CA SER A 11 -15.39 -11.84 -0.36
C SER A 11 -15.04 -12.05 -1.83
N ALA A 12 -15.55 -11.21 -2.72
CA ALA A 12 -15.18 -11.27 -4.14
C ALA A 12 -13.80 -10.63 -4.32
N GLU A 13 -12.81 -11.36 -4.80
CA GLU A 13 -11.44 -10.92 -5.13
C GLU A 13 -10.88 -9.84 -4.16
N PRO A 14 -10.75 -10.15 -2.85
CA PRO A 14 -10.24 -9.19 -1.89
C PRO A 14 -8.72 -9.08 -2.04
N SER A 15 -8.22 -7.95 -2.53
CA SER A 15 -6.79 -7.78 -2.83
C SER A 15 -6.05 -6.86 -1.87
N PHE A 16 -6.77 -5.99 -1.14
CA PHE A 16 -6.18 -5.14 -0.12
C PHE A 16 -7.14 -4.91 1.05
N VAL A 17 -6.59 -4.79 2.26
CA VAL A 17 -7.37 -4.63 3.49
C VAL A 17 -6.77 -3.58 4.41
N ALA A 18 -7.62 -2.87 5.15
CA ALA A 18 -7.19 -1.99 6.24
C ALA A 18 -8.10 -2.11 7.46
N VAL A 19 -7.49 -2.05 8.64
CA VAL A 19 -8.19 -2.05 9.93
C VAL A 19 -8.47 -0.62 10.35
N HIS A 20 -9.71 -0.34 10.75
CA HIS A 20 -10.11 0.93 11.32
C HIS A 20 -9.29 1.26 12.59
N PRO A 21 -8.92 2.54 12.85
CA PRO A 21 -8.14 2.92 14.03
C PRO A 21 -8.71 2.46 15.38
N SER A 22 -10.03 2.23 15.46
CA SER A 22 -10.65 1.66 16.67
C SER A 22 -10.42 0.17 16.87
N GLY A 23 -9.89 -0.54 15.87
CA GLY A 23 -9.76 -2.00 15.86
C GLY A 23 -11.08 -2.78 15.81
N LYS A 24 -12.22 -2.10 15.53
CA LYS A 24 -13.56 -2.73 15.51
C LYS A 24 -14.01 -3.11 14.11
N TYR A 25 -13.45 -2.51 13.07
CA TYR A 25 -13.88 -2.67 11.69
C TYR A 25 -12.70 -2.93 10.77
N LEU A 26 -12.96 -3.64 9.67
CA LEU A 26 -12.04 -3.89 8.58
C LEU A 26 -12.73 -3.53 7.26
N TYR A 27 -11.97 -2.96 6.34
CA TYR A 27 -12.42 -2.66 4.98
C TYR A 27 -11.53 -3.41 3.99
N ALA A 28 -12.18 -4.00 2.97
CA ALA A 28 -11.50 -4.71 1.90
C ALA A 28 -11.94 -4.14 0.55
N VAL A 29 -11.01 -3.88 -0.36
CA VAL A 29 -11.36 -3.66 -1.76
C VAL A 29 -11.74 -4.99 -2.41
N ASN A 30 -12.61 -4.92 -3.40
CA ASN A 30 -13.01 -6.06 -4.24
C ASN A 30 -12.50 -5.75 -5.66
N GLU A 31 -11.33 -6.31 -6.00
CA GLU A 31 -10.57 -6.02 -7.24
C GLU A 31 -11.20 -6.70 -8.45
N THR A 32 -12.38 -6.23 -8.84
CA THR A 32 -13.19 -6.74 -9.94
C THR A 32 -13.52 -5.64 -10.95
N SER A 33 -13.99 -6.03 -12.14
CA SER A 33 -14.57 -5.14 -13.15
C SER A 33 -16.10 -5.15 -13.15
N GLU A 34 -16.71 -6.04 -12.34
CA GLU A 34 -18.14 -6.07 -12.06
C GLU A 34 -18.36 -6.37 -10.58
N PHE A 35 -19.20 -5.59 -9.92
CA PHE A 35 -19.54 -5.77 -8.51
C PHE A 35 -21.01 -5.46 -8.24
N MET A 36 -21.70 -6.36 -7.54
CA MET A 36 -23.14 -6.23 -7.25
C MET A 36 -24.01 -6.05 -8.51
N GLY A 37 -23.61 -6.70 -9.64
CA GLY A 37 -24.32 -6.63 -10.92
C GLY A 37 -24.15 -5.28 -11.65
N LYS A 38 -23.15 -4.50 -11.30
CA LYS A 38 -22.84 -3.20 -11.94
C LYS A 38 -21.38 -3.16 -12.39
N PRO A 39 -21.04 -2.40 -13.47
CA PRO A 39 -19.66 -2.18 -13.87
C PRO A 39 -18.84 -1.52 -12.77
N GLY A 40 -17.57 -1.92 -12.65
CA GLY A 40 -16.61 -1.45 -11.65
C GLY A 40 -16.39 -2.46 -10.51
N GLY A 41 -15.39 -2.20 -9.70
CA GLY A 41 -15.11 -2.99 -8.49
C GLY A 41 -15.89 -2.51 -7.29
N GLY A 42 -15.49 -2.95 -6.11
CA GLY A 42 -16.18 -2.65 -4.88
C GLY A 42 -15.29 -2.41 -3.66
N ILE A 43 -15.93 -2.02 -2.59
CA ILE A 43 -15.38 -1.97 -1.24
C ILE A 43 -16.39 -2.55 -0.26
N THR A 44 -15.94 -3.44 0.63
CA THR A 44 -16.77 -4.10 1.62
C THR A 44 -16.29 -3.78 3.04
N ALA A 45 -17.23 -3.42 3.92
CA ALA A 45 -17.01 -3.17 5.33
C ALA A 45 -17.39 -4.39 6.17
N TYR A 46 -16.57 -4.69 7.19
CA TYR A 46 -16.79 -5.77 8.15
C TYR A 46 -16.63 -5.28 9.58
N ALA A 47 -17.45 -5.80 10.48
CA ALA A 47 -17.19 -5.75 11.92
C ALA A 47 -16.23 -6.88 12.31
N ILE A 48 -15.33 -6.60 13.25
CA ILE A 48 -14.36 -7.55 13.78
C ILE A 48 -14.79 -7.98 15.19
N ASP A 49 -15.01 -9.26 15.40
CA ASP A 49 -15.02 -9.83 16.73
C ASP A 49 -13.58 -9.98 17.22
N ARG A 50 -13.17 -9.16 18.18
CA ARG A 50 -11.77 -9.13 18.67
C ARG A 50 -11.37 -10.37 19.46
N LEU A 51 -12.32 -11.15 19.96
CA LEU A 51 -12.04 -12.38 20.72
C LEU A 51 -11.77 -13.56 19.78
N THR A 52 -12.54 -13.64 18.70
CA THR A 52 -12.49 -14.79 17.78
C THR A 52 -11.79 -14.48 16.47
N GLY A 53 -11.57 -13.19 16.13
CA GLY A 53 -11.07 -12.75 14.82
C GLY A 53 -12.11 -12.89 13.69
N THR A 54 -13.35 -13.23 14.00
CA THR A 54 -14.42 -13.42 13.00
C THR A 54 -14.85 -12.08 12.40
N LEU A 55 -15.05 -12.07 11.09
CA LEU A 55 -15.54 -10.92 10.35
C LEU A 55 -17.02 -11.07 9.99
N THR A 56 -17.82 -10.07 10.35
CA THR A 56 -19.24 -9.98 9.96
C THR A 56 -19.42 -8.83 8.98
N LYS A 57 -19.91 -9.13 7.77
CA LYS A 57 -20.17 -8.10 6.75
C LYS A 57 -21.21 -7.09 7.23
N LEU A 58 -20.88 -5.80 7.09
CA LEU A 58 -21.77 -4.68 7.37
C LEU A 58 -22.50 -4.24 6.09
N ASN A 59 -21.75 -3.73 5.12
CA ASN A 59 -22.29 -3.36 3.82
C ASN A 59 -21.18 -3.34 2.76
N SER A 60 -21.57 -3.08 1.53
CA SER A 60 -20.64 -2.88 0.40
C SER A 60 -21.07 -1.68 -0.43
N GLN A 61 -20.10 -1.05 -1.11
CA GLN A 61 -20.31 0.04 -2.05
C GLN A 61 -19.52 -0.21 -3.34
N LEU A 62 -19.95 0.41 -4.46
CA LEU A 62 -19.19 0.42 -5.71
C LEU A 62 -17.93 1.27 -5.54
N SER A 63 -16.81 0.86 -6.16
CA SER A 63 -15.56 1.64 -6.19
C SER A 63 -15.56 2.78 -7.21
N HIS A 64 -16.56 2.80 -8.12
CA HIS A 64 -16.67 3.75 -9.22
C HIS A 64 -15.46 3.77 -10.17
N GLY A 65 -14.86 2.59 -10.35
CA GLY A 65 -13.76 2.32 -11.28
C GLY A 65 -13.44 0.83 -11.25
N ASP A 66 -12.69 0.35 -12.23
CA ASP A 66 -12.32 -1.06 -12.35
C ASP A 66 -11.07 -1.37 -11.53
N HIS A 67 -11.05 -2.56 -10.94
CA HIS A 67 -9.95 -3.15 -10.20
C HIS A 67 -9.40 -2.22 -9.09
N PRO A 68 -10.20 -1.91 -8.04
CA PRO A 68 -9.68 -1.23 -6.85
C PRO A 68 -8.65 -2.12 -6.16
N CYS A 69 -7.42 -1.61 -6.01
CA CYS A 69 -6.27 -2.40 -5.56
C CYS A 69 -5.64 -1.93 -4.25
N HIS A 70 -6.03 -0.76 -3.75
CA HIS A 70 -5.52 -0.20 -2.51
C HIS A 70 -6.57 0.67 -1.82
N LEU A 71 -6.51 0.76 -0.48
CA LEU A 71 -7.35 1.67 0.29
C LEU A 71 -6.60 2.22 1.51
N MET A 72 -6.97 3.42 1.94
CA MET A 72 -6.57 4.00 3.21
C MET A 72 -7.78 4.36 4.07
N ILE A 73 -7.60 4.37 5.39
CA ILE A 73 -8.53 4.95 6.34
C ILE A 73 -7.89 6.18 6.96
N ASP A 74 -8.60 7.29 7.01
CA ASP A 74 -8.09 8.49 7.66
C ASP A 74 -7.84 8.24 9.16
N ARG A 75 -6.89 8.96 9.75
CA ARG A 75 -6.46 8.70 11.15
C ARG A 75 -7.55 8.92 12.19
N SER A 76 -8.60 9.67 11.86
CA SER A 76 -9.77 9.86 12.74
C SER A 76 -10.83 8.77 12.58
N GLY A 77 -10.68 7.87 11.59
CA GLY A 77 -11.63 6.79 11.29
C GLY A 77 -12.96 7.26 10.73
N ARG A 78 -13.01 8.40 10.04
CA ARG A 78 -14.26 8.98 9.51
C ARG A 78 -14.42 8.81 8.01
N CYS A 79 -13.33 8.52 7.33
CA CYS A 79 -13.27 8.43 5.88
C CYS A 79 -12.37 7.27 5.47
N VAL A 80 -12.81 6.53 4.45
CA VAL A 80 -11.98 5.61 3.69
C VAL A 80 -11.89 6.11 2.27
N ALA A 81 -10.73 5.99 1.64
CA ALA A 81 -10.56 6.25 0.22
C ALA A 81 -9.79 5.09 -0.42
N LEU A 82 -10.04 4.86 -1.71
CA LEU A 82 -9.45 3.77 -2.49
C LEU A 82 -8.92 4.26 -3.83
N ALA A 83 -8.02 3.46 -4.41
CA ALA A 83 -7.47 3.65 -5.75
C ALA A 83 -7.91 2.51 -6.67
N ASN A 84 -8.42 2.86 -7.85
CA ASN A 84 -8.85 1.95 -8.90
C ASN A 84 -7.75 1.86 -9.97
N TYR A 85 -7.09 0.72 -10.08
CA TYR A 85 -5.93 0.55 -10.97
C TYR A 85 -6.33 0.68 -12.45
N THR A 86 -7.19 -0.21 -12.93
CA THR A 86 -7.59 -0.19 -14.35
C THR A 86 -8.50 0.99 -14.66
N GLY A 87 -9.33 1.40 -13.71
CA GLY A 87 -10.19 2.58 -13.86
C GLY A 87 -9.43 3.90 -13.85
N GLY A 88 -8.18 3.95 -13.36
CA GLY A 88 -7.36 5.16 -13.26
C GLY A 88 -8.03 6.27 -12.44
N SER A 89 -8.68 5.92 -11.35
CA SER A 89 -9.48 6.85 -10.54
C SER A 89 -9.32 6.60 -9.04
N ILE A 90 -9.79 7.53 -8.23
CA ILE A 90 -9.90 7.38 -6.77
C ILE A 90 -11.32 7.69 -6.32
N ALA A 91 -11.76 7.04 -5.24
CA ALA A 91 -13.04 7.30 -4.62
C ALA A 91 -12.92 7.39 -3.09
N ALA A 92 -13.79 8.19 -2.45
CA ALA A 92 -13.81 8.34 -1.00
C ALA A 92 -15.25 8.17 -0.45
N TYR A 93 -15.34 7.64 0.78
CA TYR A 93 -16.58 7.30 1.47
C TYR A 93 -16.51 7.76 2.92
N LYS A 94 -17.62 8.18 3.47
CA LYS A 94 -17.71 8.38 4.94
C LYS A 94 -17.92 7.05 5.63
N ILE A 95 -17.33 6.93 6.82
CA ILE A 95 -17.55 5.80 7.74
C ILE A 95 -18.60 6.21 8.77
N GLY A 96 -19.64 5.42 8.88
CA GLY A 96 -20.69 5.57 9.90
C GLY A 96 -20.18 5.19 11.29
N LYS A 97 -20.96 5.56 12.34
CA LYS A 97 -20.64 5.19 13.73
C LYS A 97 -20.63 3.67 13.96
N ASP A 98 -21.38 2.94 13.16
CA ASP A 98 -21.49 1.49 13.13
C ASP A 98 -20.44 0.81 12.23
N GLY A 99 -19.55 1.59 11.61
CA GLY A 99 -18.52 1.10 10.68
C GLY A 99 -19.00 0.90 9.25
N SER A 100 -20.27 1.13 8.94
CA SER A 100 -20.80 1.03 7.58
C SER A 100 -20.29 2.16 6.67
N LEU A 101 -20.27 1.90 5.36
CA LEU A 101 -19.84 2.86 4.33
C LEU A 101 -21.06 3.64 3.79
N SER A 102 -20.92 4.95 3.65
CA SER A 102 -21.85 5.74 2.84
C SER A 102 -21.71 5.41 1.35
N GLU A 103 -22.59 5.93 0.51
CA GLU A 103 -22.28 6.10 -0.91
C GLU A 103 -21.03 6.96 -1.08
N ALA A 104 -20.37 6.86 -2.26
CA ALA A 104 -19.18 7.64 -2.56
C ALA A 104 -19.48 9.14 -2.41
N THR A 105 -18.63 9.83 -1.66
CA THR A 105 -18.74 11.27 -1.43
C THR A 105 -17.80 12.09 -2.32
N CYS A 106 -16.82 11.41 -2.92
CA CYS A 106 -15.86 11.99 -3.83
C CYS A 106 -15.41 10.93 -4.83
N ILE A 107 -15.38 11.28 -6.12
CA ILE A 107 -14.84 10.46 -7.21
C ILE A 107 -13.97 11.37 -8.05
N ILE A 108 -12.71 11.00 -8.30
CA ILE A 108 -11.77 11.78 -9.11
C ILE A 108 -11.17 10.84 -10.17
N GLN A 109 -11.41 11.18 -11.44
CA GLN A 109 -10.78 10.51 -12.56
C GLN A 109 -9.41 11.16 -12.82
N HIS A 110 -8.35 10.35 -12.89
CA HIS A 110 -7.05 10.77 -13.38
C HIS A 110 -7.01 10.66 -14.90
N SER A 111 -6.19 11.51 -15.52
CA SER A 111 -6.02 11.53 -16.97
C SER A 111 -4.57 11.83 -17.34
N GLY A 112 -3.97 10.96 -18.10
CA GLY A 112 -2.57 11.04 -18.54
C GLY A 112 -2.03 9.70 -18.95
N SER A 113 -0.78 9.68 -19.40
CA SER A 113 -0.04 8.50 -19.85
C SER A 113 1.46 8.74 -19.68
N SER A 114 2.28 7.70 -19.90
CA SER A 114 3.73 7.79 -19.96
C SER A 114 4.31 6.84 -21.01
N ILE A 115 5.60 6.51 -20.92
CA ILE A 115 6.37 5.92 -22.00
C ILE A 115 6.34 4.39 -22.07
N ASP A 116 6.01 3.70 -20.97
CA ASP A 116 5.95 2.24 -20.95
C ASP A 116 4.66 1.74 -21.58
N PRO A 117 4.63 0.58 -22.27
CA PRO A 117 3.41 -0.01 -22.84
C PRO A 117 2.27 -0.21 -21.84
N ARG A 118 2.57 -0.35 -20.54
CA ARG A 118 1.58 -0.43 -19.46
C ARG A 118 1.06 0.94 -18.99
N GLN A 119 1.57 2.04 -19.56
CA GLN A 119 1.25 3.41 -19.17
C GLN A 119 0.44 4.15 -20.23
N GLN A 120 -0.44 3.44 -20.96
CA GLN A 120 -1.30 4.04 -22.00
C GLN A 120 -2.40 4.95 -21.43
N SER A 121 -2.69 4.81 -20.13
CA SER A 121 -3.67 5.60 -19.38
C SER A 121 -3.26 5.72 -17.92
N ALA A 122 -3.99 6.52 -17.15
CA ALA A 122 -3.84 6.59 -15.70
C ALA A 122 -4.12 5.23 -15.02
N HIS A 123 -3.33 4.89 -14.01
CA HIS A 123 -3.44 3.67 -13.21
C HIS A 123 -3.14 3.99 -11.74
N ALA A 124 -4.12 4.55 -11.02
CA ALA A 124 -3.98 4.84 -9.59
C ALA A 124 -3.79 3.54 -8.81
N HIS A 125 -2.62 3.37 -8.16
CA HIS A 125 -2.25 2.09 -7.54
C HIS A 125 -2.23 2.13 -6.02
N SER A 126 -1.87 3.24 -5.39
CA SER A 126 -1.95 3.39 -3.93
C SER A 126 -2.53 4.74 -3.54
N ILE A 127 -3.04 4.81 -2.32
CA ILE A 127 -3.59 6.01 -1.70
C ILE A 127 -3.26 5.99 -0.21
N ASP A 128 -2.53 7.01 0.29
CA ASP A 128 -1.96 7.02 1.63
C ASP A 128 -2.16 8.37 2.31
N VAL A 129 -2.56 8.36 3.59
CA VAL A 129 -2.79 9.58 4.37
C VAL A 129 -1.56 9.97 5.17
N ASP A 130 -1.25 11.27 5.20
CA ASP A 130 -0.14 11.82 5.96
C ASP A 130 -0.36 11.74 7.48
N LEU A 131 0.72 11.97 8.25
CA LEU A 131 0.66 11.90 9.73
C LEU A 131 -0.29 12.91 10.35
N ASN A 132 -0.48 14.05 9.72
CA ASN A 132 -1.32 15.14 10.22
C ASN A 132 -2.78 15.00 9.80
N ASN A 133 -3.14 13.95 9.08
CA ASN A 133 -4.48 13.71 8.56
C ASN A 133 -5.01 14.85 7.68
N ARG A 134 -4.12 15.50 6.94
CA ARG A 134 -4.40 16.71 6.14
C ARG A 134 -4.27 16.50 4.65
N PHE A 135 -3.35 15.62 4.24
CA PHE A 135 -3.06 15.34 2.85
C PHE A 135 -3.06 13.85 2.58
N VAL A 136 -3.34 13.53 1.34
CA VAL A 136 -3.31 12.16 0.80
C VAL A 136 -2.37 12.15 -0.40
N ALA A 137 -1.46 11.18 -0.44
CA ALA A 137 -0.63 10.89 -1.61
C ALA A 137 -1.26 9.73 -2.40
N VAL A 138 -1.29 9.84 -3.71
CA VAL A 138 -1.78 8.82 -4.63
C VAL A 138 -0.69 8.51 -5.65
N SER A 139 -0.17 7.30 -5.64
CA SER A 139 0.75 6.85 -6.68
C SER A 139 -0.04 6.46 -7.93
N ASP A 140 0.24 7.10 -9.06
CA ASP A 140 -0.34 6.73 -10.34
C ASP A 140 0.75 6.15 -11.24
N LEU A 141 0.69 4.83 -11.42
CA LEU A 141 1.65 4.08 -12.21
C LEU A 141 1.62 4.50 -13.68
N GLY A 142 0.43 4.74 -14.22
CA GLY A 142 0.25 5.06 -15.64
C GLY A 142 0.73 6.45 -16.03
N MET A 143 0.79 7.38 -15.06
CA MET A 143 1.14 8.78 -15.31
C MET A 143 2.59 9.13 -14.90
N ASP A 144 3.32 8.21 -14.26
CA ASP A 144 4.59 8.49 -13.59
C ASP A 144 4.50 9.69 -12.62
N GLN A 145 3.45 9.69 -11.80
CA GLN A 145 3.21 10.77 -10.85
C GLN A 145 2.82 10.24 -9.47
N VAL A 146 3.19 10.99 -8.43
CA VAL A 146 2.57 10.90 -7.12
C VAL A 146 1.75 12.17 -6.94
N LEU A 147 0.42 12.02 -7.01
CA LEU A 147 -0.53 13.13 -6.85
C LEU A 147 -0.78 13.39 -5.37
N THR A 148 -1.01 14.65 -5.01
CA THR A 148 -1.31 15.03 -3.64
C THR A 148 -2.65 15.74 -3.56
N TYR A 149 -3.46 15.33 -2.58
CA TYR A 149 -4.79 15.88 -2.33
C TYR A 149 -4.91 16.36 -0.89
N ARG A 150 -5.61 17.48 -0.70
CA ARG A 150 -6.05 17.95 0.62
C ARG A 150 -7.27 17.15 1.07
N LEU A 151 -7.17 16.53 2.24
CA LEU A 151 -8.24 15.69 2.81
C LEU A 151 -9.20 16.51 3.68
N ASN A 152 -10.50 16.35 3.45
CA ASN A 152 -11.54 16.70 4.41
C ASN A 152 -12.23 15.42 4.90
N ALA A 153 -11.67 14.79 5.92
CA ALA A 153 -12.16 13.51 6.45
C ALA A 153 -13.62 13.56 6.94
N ARG A 154 -14.08 14.71 7.47
CA ARG A 154 -15.48 14.84 7.95
C ARG A 154 -16.50 14.81 6.81
N LYS A 155 -16.12 15.32 5.64
CA LYS A 155 -16.99 15.35 4.45
C LYS A 155 -16.69 14.20 3.49
N GLY A 156 -15.59 13.46 3.66
CA GLY A 156 -15.12 12.45 2.72
C GLY A 156 -14.72 13.07 1.38
N LEU A 157 -14.04 14.21 1.38
CA LEU A 157 -13.69 14.95 0.17
C LEU A 157 -12.17 15.04 0.02
N LEU A 158 -11.74 14.91 -1.23
CA LEU A 158 -10.35 15.09 -1.68
C LEU A 158 -10.32 16.25 -2.68
N ASN A 159 -9.42 17.21 -2.49
CA ASN A 159 -9.21 18.32 -3.42
C ASN A 159 -7.72 18.39 -3.78
N PRO A 160 -7.34 18.62 -5.05
CA PRO A 160 -5.94 18.75 -5.41
C PRO A 160 -5.18 19.71 -4.49
N ALA A 161 -3.97 19.34 -4.09
CA ALA A 161 -3.06 20.22 -3.37
C ALA A 161 -2.41 21.24 -4.33
N ASP A 162 -1.60 22.11 -3.78
CA ASP A 162 -0.78 23.03 -4.57
C ASP A 162 0.66 22.99 -4.02
N PRO A 163 1.60 22.42 -4.79
CA PRO A 163 1.47 21.76 -6.10
C PRO A 163 0.68 20.44 -6.04
N PRO A 164 -0.01 20.02 -7.13
CA PRO A 164 -0.91 18.87 -7.12
C PRO A 164 -0.20 17.53 -7.29
N PHE A 165 1.06 17.50 -7.71
CA PHE A 165 1.82 16.27 -7.91
C PHE A 165 3.34 16.50 -7.92
N VAL A 166 4.09 15.41 -7.79
CA VAL A 166 5.51 15.29 -8.17
C VAL A 166 5.64 14.23 -9.26
N LYS A 167 6.52 14.48 -10.24
CA LYS A 167 6.83 13.51 -11.31
C LYS A 167 7.86 12.51 -10.83
N ALA A 168 7.66 11.24 -11.18
CA ALA A 168 8.69 10.21 -11.15
C ALA A 168 9.55 10.24 -12.43
N VAL A 169 10.56 9.38 -12.49
CA VAL A 169 11.32 9.14 -13.73
C VAL A 169 10.36 8.54 -14.76
N PRO A 170 10.36 9.00 -16.03
CA PRO A 170 9.53 8.41 -17.08
C PRO A 170 9.76 6.90 -17.23
N GLY A 171 8.70 6.10 -17.19
CA GLY A 171 8.75 4.65 -17.22
C GLY A 171 8.94 3.98 -15.86
N ALA A 172 9.01 4.73 -14.75
CA ALA A 172 9.23 4.16 -13.43
C ALA A 172 7.99 3.42 -12.87
N GLY A 173 6.80 3.97 -13.08
CA GLY A 173 5.54 3.40 -12.62
C GLY A 173 5.39 3.40 -11.09
N PRO A 174 5.15 4.56 -10.45
CA PRO A 174 4.90 4.63 -9.00
C PRO A 174 3.77 3.71 -8.58
N ARG A 175 4.02 2.88 -7.56
CA ARG A 175 3.09 1.82 -7.16
C ARG A 175 2.57 2.01 -5.74
N HIS A 176 3.38 1.78 -4.72
CA HIS A 176 3.05 1.99 -3.32
C HIS A 176 3.84 3.15 -2.74
N PHE A 177 3.31 3.72 -1.66
CA PHE A 177 3.85 4.93 -1.04
C PHE A 177 3.78 4.82 0.48
N ALA A 178 4.74 5.41 1.19
CA ALA A 178 4.73 5.44 2.65
C ALA A 178 5.29 6.76 3.18
N PHE A 179 4.58 7.38 4.11
CA PHE A 179 5.10 8.51 4.87
C PHE A 179 6.02 8.02 6.00
N HIS A 180 7.13 8.73 6.18
CA HIS A 180 8.02 8.49 7.32
C HIS A 180 7.30 8.82 8.64
N PRO A 181 7.44 8.01 9.72
CA PRO A 181 6.73 8.23 10.98
C PRO A 181 7.05 9.56 11.70
N GLN A 182 8.09 10.27 11.32
CA GLN A 182 8.39 11.64 11.80
C GLN A 182 7.90 12.75 10.88
N GLY A 183 7.35 12.42 9.69
CA GLY A 183 6.63 13.34 8.81
C GLY A 183 7.47 14.26 7.92
N ALA A 184 8.82 14.22 8.00
CA ALA A 184 9.68 15.07 7.16
C ALA A 184 9.98 14.45 5.78
N PHE A 185 9.79 13.14 5.63
CA PHE A 185 10.11 12.38 4.45
C PHE A 185 8.96 11.45 4.04
N ALA A 186 9.03 10.99 2.82
CA ALA A 186 8.16 9.95 2.28
C ALA A 186 8.92 9.12 1.24
N PHE A 187 8.41 7.95 0.91
CA PHE A 187 9.03 7.01 0.00
C PHE A 187 7.98 6.43 -0.95
N GLY A 188 8.37 6.23 -2.21
CA GLY A 188 7.56 5.55 -3.22
C GLY A 188 8.35 4.42 -3.86
N ILE A 189 7.75 3.24 -3.99
CA ILE A 189 8.32 2.14 -4.76
C ILE A 189 7.75 2.14 -6.17
N ASN A 190 8.62 2.00 -7.17
CA ASN A 190 8.26 2.05 -8.58
C ASN A 190 8.24 0.65 -9.18
N GLU A 191 7.11 0.26 -9.78
CA GLU A 191 6.88 -1.11 -10.23
C GLU A 191 7.68 -1.49 -11.47
N LEU A 192 7.80 -0.54 -12.41
CA LEU A 192 8.24 -0.86 -13.75
C LEU A 192 9.76 -0.84 -13.90
N ASP A 193 10.46 0.02 -13.18
CA ASP A 193 11.91 0.17 -13.25
C ASP A 193 12.69 -0.45 -12.07
N LEU A 194 11.98 -1.07 -11.10
CA LEU A 194 12.54 -1.64 -9.86
C LEU A 194 13.37 -0.64 -9.06
N THR A 195 12.81 0.54 -8.83
CA THR A 195 13.46 1.57 -8.02
C THR A 195 12.59 1.99 -6.83
N THR A 196 13.22 2.65 -5.87
CA THR A 196 12.58 3.37 -4.78
C THR A 196 12.96 4.84 -4.87
N THR A 197 11.99 5.74 -4.76
CA THR A 197 12.22 7.18 -4.69
C THR A 197 12.03 7.67 -3.27
N ALA A 198 13.05 8.36 -2.73
CA ALA A 198 12.94 9.11 -1.47
C ALA A 198 12.51 10.55 -1.76
N TYR A 199 11.61 11.09 -0.93
CA TYR A 199 11.08 12.44 -1.04
C TYR A 199 11.26 13.22 0.26
N ALA A 200 11.60 14.52 0.14
CA ALA A 200 11.29 15.48 1.19
C ALA A 200 9.78 15.79 1.16
N TYR A 201 9.17 15.90 2.33
CA TYR A 201 7.74 16.18 2.45
C TYR A 201 7.47 17.42 3.32
N ASP A 202 6.82 18.43 2.77
CA ASP A 202 6.30 19.58 3.51
C ASP A 202 4.81 19.37 3.83
N GLY A 203 4.53 18.83 5.02
CA GLY A 203 3.16 18.56 5.50
C GLY A 203 2.30 19.82 5.77
N ARG A 204 2.85 21.05 5.62
CA ARG A 204 2.05 22.28 5.72
C ARG A 204 1.23 22.52 4.46
N VAL A 205 1.78 22.15 3.32
CA VAL A 205 1.19 22.37 1.99
C VAL A 205 0.94 21.08 1.20
N GLY A 206 1.45 19.93 1.69
CA GLY A 206 1.34 18.64 1.00
C GLY A 206 2.33 18.46 -0.14
N LYS A 207 3.45 19.22 -0.13
CA LYS A 207 4.43 19.21 -1.22
C LYS A 207 5.44 18.08 -1.05
N LEU A 208 5.67 17.33 -2.12
CA LEU A 208 6.72 16.35 -2.27
C LEU A 208 7.83 16.88 -3.17
N GLN A 209 9.09 16.55 -2.84
CA GLN A 209 10.27 16.85 -3.65
C GLN A 209 11.19 15.64 -3.68
N SER A 210 11.50 15.10 -4.87
CA SER A 210 12.42 13.98 -5.03
C SER A 210 13.81 14.33 -4.51
N LEU A 211 14.38 13.43 -3.70
CA LEU A 211 15.73 13.54 -3.11
C LEU A 211 16.69 12.52 -3.73
N GLN A 212 16.21 11.32 -4.01
CA GLN A 212 17.02 10.20 -4.46
C GLN A 212 16.14 9.17 -5.17
N VAL A 213 16.71 8.53 -6.19
CA VAL A 213 16.19 7.28 -6.77
C VAL A 213 17.26 6.22 -6.58
N ILE A 214 16.89 5.03 -6.10
CA ILE A 214 17.80 3.93 -5.80
C ILE A 214 17.18 2.60 -6.25
N SER A 215 18.01 1.68 -6.77
CA SER A 215 17.57 0.34 -7.20
C SER A 215 17.04 -0.49 -6.02
N THR A 216 16.01 -1.32 -6.28
CA THR A 216 15.55 -2.35 -5.35
C THR A 216 16.28 -3.67 -5.49
N LEU A 217 17.15 -3.79 -6.49
CA LEU A 217 18.01 -4.95 -6.72
C LEU A 217 19.37 -4.77 -6.03
N PRO A 218 20.10 -5.85 -5.74
CA PRO A 218 21.47 -5.81 -5.25
C PRO A 218 22.37 -4.92 -6.10
N PRO A 219 23.42 -4.30 -5.52
CA PRO A 219 24.37 -3.49 -6.26
C PRO A 219 25.02 -4.28 -7.42
N GLY A 220 24.94 -3.70 -8.63
CA GLY A 220 25.48 -4.32 -9.85
C GLY A 220 24.50 -5.23 -10.60
N GLU A 221 23.36 -5.55 -10.02
CA GLU A 221 22.31 -6.29 -10.72
C GLU A 221 21.41 -5.36 -11.54
N THR A 222 20.89 -5.90 -12.65
CA THR A 222 19.97 -5.21 -13.56
C THR A 222 18.66 -5.97 -13.68
N LYS A 223 17.58 -5.24 -13.94
CA LYS A 223 16.24 -5.79 -14.13
C LYS A 223 16.24 -6.90 -15.19
N GLN A 224 15.61 -8.02 -14.86
CA GLN A 224 15.32 -9.12 -15.78
C GLN A 224 13.84 -9.11 -16.19
N ALA A 225 13.53 -9.79 -17.31
CA ALA A 225 12.16 -9.96 -17.76
C ALA A 225 11.30 -10.65 -16.67
N GLY A 226 10.08 -10.16 -16.46
CA GLY A 226 9.17 -10.68 -15.44
C GLY A 226 9.39 -10.15 -14.03
N GLN A 227 10.45 -9.39 -13.79
CA GLN A 227 10.67 -8.73 -12.50
C GLN A 227 9.92 -7.41 -12.38
N SER A 228 9.38 -7.16 -11.18
CA SER A 228 8.68 -5.93 -10.82
C SER A 228 8.64 -5.78 -9.30
N THR A 229 8.48 -4.57 -8.80
CA THR A 229 8.27 -4.37 -7.35
C THR A 229 6.80 -4.54 -6.96
N ALA A 230 6.52 -4.57 -5.65
CA ALA A 230 5.15 -4.63 -5.18
C ALA A 230 4.91 -3.75 -3.93
N GLU A 231 5.15 -4.26 -2.74
CA GLU A 231 4.80 -3.63 -1.46
C GLU A 231 5.97 -2.81 -0.91
N MET A 232 5.63 -1.82 -0.05
CA MET A 232 6.63 -1.03 0.67
C MET A 232 6.13 -0.61 2.05
N TYR A 233 6.98 -0.73 3.07
CA TYR A 233 6.72 -0.23 4.42
C TYR A 233 7.95 0.41 5.05
N VAL A 234 7.72 1.55 5.72
CA VAL A 234 8.69 2.11 6.66
C VAL A 234 8.56 1.38 7.99
N HIS A 235 9.70 0.95 8.56
CA HIS A 235 9.73 0.37 9.89
C HIS A 235 9.14 1.34 10.94
N PRO A 236 8.41 0.87 11.97
CA PRO A 236 7.83 1.74 13.01
C PRO A 236 8.82 2.69 13.69
N SER A 237 10.11 2.32 13.79
CA SER A 237 11.17 3.19 14.32
C SER A 237 11.55 4.35 13.38
N GLY A 238 11.16 4.30 12.11
CA GLY A 238 11.60 5.22 11.07
C GLY A 238 13.03 4.99 10.56
N LYS A 239 13.78 4.03 11.10
CA LYS A 239 15.19 3.82 10.74
C LYS A 239 15.38 3.04 9.43
N PHE A 240 14.41 2.22 9.03
CA PHE A 240 14.52 1.30 7.90
C PHE A 240 13.31 1.37 6.98
N LEU A 241 13.56 1.10 5.72
CA LEU A 241 12.54 0.94 4.68
C LEU A 241 12.69 -0.43 4.03
N TYR A 242 11.56 -1.09 3.78
CA TYR A 242 11.48 -2.40 3.14
C TYR A 242 10.65 -2.32 1.86
N GLY A 243 11.06 -3.06 0.83
CA GLY A 243 10.35 -3.16 -0.44
C GLY A 243 10.38 -4.59 -0.99
N SER A 244 9.29 -5.08 -1.59
CA SER A 244 9.25 -6.41 -2.17
C SER A 244 9.48 -6.43 -3.68
N ASN A 245 10.22 -7.43 -4.16
CA ASN A 245 10.55 -7.67 -5.57
C ASN A 245 9.92 -8.99 -6.03
N ARG A 246 8.92 -8.90 -6.91
CA ARG A 246 8.34 -10.05 -7.61
C ARG A 246 9.25 -10.49 -8.75
N GLY A 247 9.33 -11.80 -9.01
CA GLY A 247 10.24 -12.36 -10.02
C GLY A 247 11.69 -12.46 -9.53
N HIS A 248 12.16 -11.55 -8.68
CA HIS A 248 13.41 -11.68 -7.92
C HIS A 248 13.19 -12.38 -6.59
N HIS A 249 11.95 -12.35 -6.06
CA HIS A 249 11.48 -13.06 -4.85
C HIS A 249 12.22 -12.66 -3.57
N THR A 250 12.49 -11.37 -3.42
CA THR A 250 13.20 -10.81 -2.27
C THR A 250 12.47 -9.65 -1.63
N ILE A 251 12.87 -9.34 -0.40
CA ILE A 251 12.61 -8.07 0.27
C ILE A 251 13.93 -7.28 0.26
N VAL A 252 13.93 -6.10 -0.37
CA VAL A 252 15.03 -5.14 -0.24
C VAL A 252 14.91 -4.39 1.07
N VAL A 253 16.04 -4.18 1.74
CA VAL A 253 16.16 -3.43 2.99
C VAL A 253 17.06 -2.23 2.76
N TYR A 254 16.58 -1.04 3.22
CA TYR A 254 17.37 0.18 3.24
C TYR A 254 17.43 0.77 4.65
N GLN A 255 18.56 1.35 5.00
CA GLN A 255 18.68 2.27 6.11
C GLN A 255 18.26 3.67 5.66
N ILE A 256 17.48 4.38 6.49
CA ILE A 256 17.04 5.74 6.24
C ILE A 256 17.92 6.70 7.05
N ASP A 257 18.59 7.62 6.36
CA ASP A 257 19.28 8.73 7.02
C ASP A 257 18.25 9.70 7.62
N GLN A 258 18.27 9.86 8.93
CA GLN A 258 17.24 10.61 9.67
C GLN A 258 17.33 12.12 9.47
N GLN A 259 18.43 12.65 8.91
CA GLN A 259 18.61 14.07 8.64
C GLN A 259 18.27 14.43 7.19
N THR A 260 18.63 13.57 6.26
CA THR A 260 18.50 13.84 4.81
C THR A 260 17.38 13.08 4.14
N GLY A 261 16.82 12.03 4.77
CA GLY A 261 15.83 11.12 4.18
C GLY A 261 16.38 10.21 3.10
N LYS A 262 17.69 10.24 2.84
CA LYS A 262 18.32 9.38 1.84
C LYS A 262 18.41 7.94 2.31
N LEU A 263 18.40 7.03 1.32
CA LEU A 263 18.42 5.59 1.52
C LEU A 263 19.82 5.04 1.25
N THR A 264 20.28 4.13 2.13
CA THR A 264 21.47 3.32 1.92
C THR A 264 21.06 1.85 1.85
N TYR A 265 21.48 1.14 0.82
CA TYR A 265 21.21 -0.28 0.65
C TYR A 265 21.82 -1.09 1.80
N VAL A 266 21.04 -2.02 2.35
CA VAL A 266 21.48 -2.98 3.38
C VAL A 266 21.60 -4.37 2.76
N GLU A 267 20.48 -4.92 2.25
CA GLU A 267 20.44 -6.28 1.70
C GLU A 267 19.20 -6.52 0.82
N ASN A 268 19.20 -7.66 0.13
CA ASN A 268 18.02 -8.31 -0.41
C ASN A 268 17.88 -9.70 0.23
N GLU A 269 16.89 -9.90 1.08
CA GLU A 269 16.60 -11.20 1.72
C GLU A 269 15.57 -11.98 0.90
N GLY A 270 15.84 -13.28 0.67
CA GLY A 270 14.95 -14.18 -0.06
C GLY A 270 13.65 -14.44 0.73
N THR A 271 12.47 -14.41 0.07
CA THR A 271 11.18 -14.56 0.75
C THR A 271 10.78 -16.00 1.07
N HIS A 272 11.62 -16.99 0.77
CA HIS A 272 11.34 -18.43 0.94
C HIS A 272 10.03 -18.86 0.27
N GLY A 273 9.75 -18.25 -0.89
CA GLY A 273 8.60 -18.49 -1.74
C GLY A 273 8.64 -17.57 -2.96
N GLU A 274 7.56 -17.52 -3.71
CA GLU A 274 7.53 -16.80 -4.99
C GLU A 274 6.43 -15.73 -5.02
N THR A 275 6.71 -14.65 -5.74
CA THR A 275 5.82 -13.53 -5.96
C THR A 275 5.37 -12.88 -4.64
N PRO A 276 6.31 -12.27 -3.86
CA PRO A 276 5.95 -11.54 -2.64
C PRO A 276 5.17 -10.26 -3.01
N ARG A 277 3.86 -10.44 -3.34
CA ARG A 277 3.00 -9.31 -3.73
C ARG A 277 2.76 -8.34 -2.59
N SER A 278 2.81 -8.83 -1.36
CA SER A 278 2.73 -7.99 -0.16
C SER A 278 3.60 -8.56 0.95
N PHE A 279 3.85 -7.77 1.94
CA PHE A 279 4.39 -8.18 3.24
C PHE A 279 3.83 -7.24 4.32
N GLY A 280 4.01 -7.57 5.57
CA GLY A 280 3.65 -6.67 6.66
C GLY A 280 4.64 -6.73 7.80
N ILE A 281 4.87 -5.59 8.44
CA ILE A 281 5.68 -5.48 9.65
C ILE A 281 4.75 -5.41 10.84
N ASP A 282 4.96 -6.27 11.84
CA ASP A 282 4.14 -6.28 13.04
C ASP A 282 4.24 -4.94 13.80
N PRO A 283 3.23 -4.53 14.57
CA PRO A 283 3.23 -3.23 15.25
C PRO A 283 4.39 -3.01 16.22
N THR A 284 5.07 -4.08 16.66
CA THR A 284 6.27 -3.97 17.52
C THR A 284 7.55 -3.70 16.72
N GLY A 285 7.50 -3.86 15.40
CA GLY A 285 8.65 -3.74 14.50
C GLY A 285 9.64 -4.92 14.59
N ARG A 286 9.30 -6.01 15.28
CA ARG A 286 10.22 -7.14 15.48
C ARG A 286 10.12 -8.23 14.44
N PHE A 287 9.00 -8.28 13.72
CA PHE A 287 8.74 -9.34 12.75
C PHE A 287 8.20 -8.78 11.43
N LEU A 288 8.57 -9.46 10.34
CA LEU A 288 8.02 -9.26 9.02
C LEU A 288 7.38 -10.57 8.53
N LEU A 289 6.20 -10.45 7.95
CA LEU A 289 5.46 -11.53 7.28
C LEU A 289 5.56 -11.30 5.78
N ALA A 290 6.27 -12.14 5.03
CA ALA A 290 6.29 -12.09 3.57
C ALA A 290 5.16 -12.96 2.99
N LEU A 291 4.32 -12.36 2.13
CA LEU A 291 3.14 -12.98 1.54
C LEU A 291 3.48 -13.44 0.11
N ASN A 292 3.79 -14.71 -0.05
CA ASN A 292 4.24 -15.33 -1.30
C ASN A 292 3.05 -15.84 -2.09
N GLN A 293 2.51 -14.99 -2.98
CA GLN A 293 1.26 -15.24 -3.69
C GLN A 293 1.28 -16.53 -4.52
N SER A 294 2.35 -16.79 -5.29
CA SER A 294 2.40 -17.93 -6.21
C SER A 294 2.67 -19.25 -5.51
N THR A 295 3.41 -19.25 -4.41
CA THR A 295 3.68 -20.48 -3.62
C THR A 295 2.66 -20.72 -2.51
N ASN A 296 1.66 -19.83 -2.33
CA ASN A 296 0.60 -19.97 -1.34
C ASN A 296 1.14 -20.08 0.10
N THR A 297 2.13 -19.26 0.44
CA THR A 297 2.77 -19.30 1.76
C THR A 297 2.91 -17.91 2.38
N ILE A 298 2.93 -17.87 3.71
CA ILE A 298 3.37 -16.71 4.49
C ILE A 298 4.62 -17.11 5.27
N ALA A 299 5.75 -16.48 4.96
CA ALA A 299 7.03 -16.71 5.63
C ALA A 299 7.27 -15.65 6.71
N LEU A 300 7.80 -16.09 7.88
CA LEU A 300 8.05 -15.23 9.04
C LEU A 300 9.53 -14.92 9.17
N PHE A 301 9.85 -13.64 9.27
CA PHE A 301 11.21 -13.12 9.48
C PHE A 301 11.29 -12.35 10.79
N ARG A 302 12.46 -12.44 11.46
CA ARG A 302 12.86 -11.55 12.53
C ARG A 302 13.57 -10.32 11.94
N ILE A 303 13.28 -9.14 12.47
CA ILE A 303 13.96 -7.90 12.08
C ILE A 303 15.04 -7.60 13.10
N ASN A 304 16.28 -7.46 12.66
CA ASN A 304 17.37 -6.95 13.50
C ASN A 304 17.14 -5.46 13.75
N GLN A 305 17.02 -5.06 15.02
CA GLN A 305 16.62 -3.69 15.41
C GLN A 305 17.74 -2.65 15.22
N ASP A 306 18.99 -3.10 15.05
CA ASP A 306 20.14 -2.23 14.87
C ASP A 306 20.48 -2.02 13.39
N THR A 307 20.35 -3.05 12.57
CA THR A 307 20.75 -3.05 11.15
C THR A 307 19.56 -3.03 10.19
N GLY A 308 18.36 -3.41 10.65
CA GLY A 308 17.17 -3.61 9.81
C GLY A 308 17.17 -4.95 9.04
N ALA A 309 18.26 -5.70 9.07
CA ALA A 309 18.38 -6.96 8.34
C ALA A 309 17.33 -7.99 8.75
N LEU A 310 16.94 -8.84 7.80
CA LEU A 310 15.93 -9.86 7.96
C LEU A 310 16.59 -11.23 8.21
N GLU A 311 16.05 -11.99 9.16
CA GLU A 311 16.45 -13.35 9.45
C GLU A 311 15.22 -14.27 9.34
N TYR A 312 15.24 -15.22 8.42
CA TYR A 312 14.19 -16.23 8.32
C TYR A 312 14.11 -17.08 9.57
N THR A 313 12.92 -17.17 10.17
CA THR A 313 12.73 -17.91 11.45
C THR A 313 12.59 -19.43 11.30
N GLY A 314 12.65 -19.94 10.05
CA GLY A 314 12.29 -21.33 9.75
C GLY A 314 10.78 -21.59 9.75
N THR A 315 9.95 -20.56 9.94
CA THR A 315 8.50 -20.67 9.98
C THR A 315 7.86 -20.18 8.69
N SER A 316 7.14 -21.09 8.01
CA SER A 316 6.23 -20.75 6.91
C SER A 316 4.89 -21.45 7.13
N VAL A 317 3.79 -20.77 6.81
CA VAL A 317 2.45 -21.34 6.93
C VAL A 317 1.72 -21.27 5.59
N PRO A 318 0.88 -22.28 5.26
CA PRO A 318 0.09 -22.24 4.03
C PRO A 318 -1.01 -21.20 4.11
N CYS A 319 -1.14 -20.40 3.06
CA CYS A 319 -2.21 -19.43 2.87
C CYS A 319 -2.46 -19.28 1.36
N PRO A 320 -3.66 -19.62 0.85
CA PRO A 320 -3.95 -19.51 -0.58
C PRO A 320 -3.82 -18.06 -1.07
N ALA A 321 -2.95 -17.84 -2.07
CA ALA A 321 -2.72 -16.58 -2.77
C ALA A 321 -2.71 -15.34 -1.85
N PRO A 322 -1.84 -15.28 -0.80
CA PRO A 322 -1.84 -14.15 0.14
C PRO A 322 -1.34 -12.89 -0.58
N VAL A 323 -2.13 -11.80 -0.53
CA VAL A 323 -1.84 -10.55 -1.27
C VAL A 323 -1.95 -9.28 -0.44
N ALA A 324 -2.45 -9.37 0.79
CA ALA A 324 -2.48 -8.26 1.74
C ALA A 324 -2.51 -8.76 3.18
N THR A 325 -2.01 -7.96 4.10
CA THR A 325 -2.09 -8.22 5.54
C THR A 325 -2.38 -6.92 6.31
N ALA A 326 -3.08 -7.02 7.42
CA ALA A 326 -3.29 -5.93 8.35
C ALA A 326 -3.22 -6.45 9.79
N PHE A 327 -2.75 -5.61 10.70
CA PHE A 327 -2.57 -5.96 12.10
C PHE A 327 -3.62 -5.26 12.97
N LEU A 328 -4.23 -6.00 13.89
CA LEU A 328 -5.00 -5.44 15.00
C LEU A 328 -4.05 -4.93 16.08
N ARG A 329 -4.25 -3.70 16.50
CA ARG A 329 -3.51 -3.05 17.59
C ARG A 329 -4.29 -3.10 18.89
#